data_fc220837515817cf8cecb7e344eedaf5
#
_entry.id   fc220837515817cf8cecb7e344eedaf5
#
_cell.length_a   1.000
_cell.length_b   1.000
_cell.length_c   1.000
_cell.angle_alpha   90.00
_cell.angle_beta   90.00
_cell.angle_gamma   90.00
#
_symmetry.space_group_name_H-M   'P 1'
#
loop_
_entity.id
_entity.type
_entity.pdbx_description
1 polymer ?
#
loop_
_entity_poly.entity_id
_entity_poly.type
_entity_poly.pdbx_seq_one_letter_code
_entity_poly.pdbx_strand_id
1 'polypeptide(L)'
;HRGFLNEPLAATVTRLRATLPEKKLITEVASIDAALAAAEAGFDVLQLEKFAPADVATLVQQLAVRPSRPVVAVAGGVNAGNAAAYAEAGAEVLVTSAPYMGKPRDVQVRITRAN
;
A
#
# COMPACT_ATOMS: atom_id res chain seq x y z
N HIS A 1 -15.89 -15.39 -5.41
CA HIS A 1 -14.93 -14.29 -5.41
C HIS A 1 -15.32 -13.16 -6.35
N ARG A 2 -16.19 -13.47 -7.24
CA ARG A 2 -16.68 -12.46 -8.16
C ARG A 2 -17.41 -11.35 -7.45
N GLY A 3 -18.20 -11.70 -6.43
CA GLY A 3 -18.90 -10.68 -5.69
C GLY A 3 -17.94 -9.70 -5.04
N PHE A 4 -16.88 -10.24 -4.45
CA PHE A 4 -15.88 -9.39 -3.84
C PHE A 4 -15.18 -8.51 -4.87
N LEU A 5 -14.82 -9.11 -6.01
CA LEU A 5 -14.11 -8.36 -7.03
C LEU A 5 -14.98 -7.34 -7.73
N ASN A 6 -16.30 -7.51 -7.66
CA ASN A 6 -17.22 -6.56 -8.26
C ASN A 6 -17.51 -5.37 -7.38
N GLU A 7 -17.11 -5.43 -6.12
CA GLU A 7 -17.33 -4.32 -5.22
C GLU A 7 -16.27 -3.25 -5.49
N PRO A 8 -16.66 -1.99 -5.70
CA PRO A 8 -15.68 -0.93 -5.88
C PRO A 8 -14.78 -0.83 -4.66
N LEU A 9 -13.52 -0.55 -4.91
CA LEU A 9 -12.52 -0.44 -3.85
C LEU A 9 -12.93 0.59 -2.81
N ALA A 10 -13.47 1.72 -3.25
CA ALA A 10 -13.89 2.75 -2.33
C ALA A 10 -15.01 2.27 -1.42
N ALA A 11 -15.92 1.44 -1.94
CA ALA A 11 -16.99 0.90 -1.11
C ALA A 11 -16.44 -0.07 -0.07
N THR A 12 -15.45 -0.86 -0.45
CA THR A 12 -14.79 -1.76 0.48
C THR A 12 -14.15 -0.98 1.63
N VAL A 13 -13.44 0.10 1.29
CA VAL A 13 -12.79 0.94 2.30
C VAL A 13 -13.83 1.56 3.21
N THR A 14 -14.91 2.09 2.65
CA THR A 14 -15.95 2.69 3.46
C THR A 14 -16.54 1.70 4.47
N ARG A 15 -16.78 0.48 3.99
CA ARG A 15 -17.34 -0.56 4.87
C ARG A 15 -16.36 -0.92 5.98
N LEU A 16 -15.08 -1.05 5.64
CA LEU A 16 -14.08 -1.41 6.64
C LEU A 16 -13.90 -0.30 7.67
N ARG A 17 -13.97 0.95 7.25
CA ARG A 17 -13.83 2.03 8.21
C ARG A 17 -15.02 2.10 9.16
N ALA A 18 -16.20 1.77 8.68
CA ALA A 18 -17.37 1.73 9.55
C ALA A 18 -17.25 0.63 10.61
N THR A 19 -16.64 -0.49 10.23
CA THR A 19 -16.48 -1.62 11.15
C THR A 19 -15.25 -1.47 12.04
N LEU A 20 -14.18 -0.86 11.51
CA LEU A 20 -12.88 -0.77 12.18
C LEU A 20 -12.40 0.69 12.18
N PRO A 21 -13.12 1.59 12.84
CA PRO A 21 -12.86 3.03 12.68
C PRO A 21 -11.49 3.47 13.21
N GLU A 22 -10.90 2.72 14.13
CA GLU A 22 -9.63 3.12 14.73
C GLU A 22 -8.44 2.40 14.15
N LYS A 23 -8.62 1.63 13.11
CA LYS A 23 -7.54 0.89 12.49
C LYS A 23 -7.10 1.55 11.20
N LYS A 24 -5.81 1.46 10.91
CA LYS A 24 -5.30 1.90 9.62
C LYS A 24 -5.53 0.79 8.60
N LEU A 25 -5.91 1.20 7.40
CA LEU A 25 -6.18 0.25 6.33
C LEU A 25 -4.97 0.21 5.42
N ILE A 26 -4.39 -0.96 5.26
CA ILE A 26 -3.17 -1.19 4.49
C ILE A 26 -3.49 -2.17 3.38
N THR A 27 -3.00 -1.91 2.19
CA THR A 27 -3.13 -2.87 1.10
C THR A 27 -1.80 -3.07 0.40
N GLU A 28 -1.56 -4.28 -0.07
CA GLU A 28 -0.42 -4.59 -0.91
C GLU A 28 -0.76 -4.31 -2.36
N VAL A 29 0.14 -3.68 -3.08
CA VAL A 29 -0.05 -3.41 -4.50
C VAL A 29 1.23 -3.78 -5.24
N ALA A 30 1.07 -4.25 -6.46
CA ALA A 30 2.20 -4.71 -7.27
C ALA A 30 2.38 -3.90 -8.55
N SER A 31 1.62 -2.82 -8.70
CA SER A 31 1.76 -1.95 -9.88
C SER A 31 1.41 -0.53 -9.49
N ILE A 32 1.86 0.41 -10.32
CA ILE A 32 1.54 1.81 -10.10
C ILE A 32 0.04 2.04 -10.26
N ASP A 33 -0.57 1.41 -11.24
CA ASP A 33 -2.02 1.58 -11.44
C ASP A 33 -2.81 1.11 -10.23
N ALA A 34 -2.43 -0.05 -9.68
CA ALA A 34 -3.11 -0.56 -8.49
C ALA A 34 -2.89 0.37 -7.30
N ALA A 35 -1.69 0.93 -7.18
CA ALA A 35 -1.39 1.85 -6.09
C ALA A 35 -2.24 3.12 -6.18
N LEU A 36 -2.39 3.66 -7.39
CA LEU A 36 -3.19 4.87 -7.56
C LEU A 36 -4.66 4.60 -7.28
N ALA A 37 -5.17 3.45 -7.71
CA ALA A 37 -6.55 3.07 -7.42
C ALA A 37 -6.78 2.92 -5.92
N ALA A 38 -5.83 2.32 -5.22
CA ALA A 38 -5.95 2.15 -3.77
C ALA A 38 -5.88 3.49 -3.05
N ALA A 39 -5.01 4.40 -3.51
CA ALA A 39 -4.94 5.73 -2.92
C ALA A 39 -6.24 6.46 -3.09
N GLU A 40 -6.84 6.36 -4.26
CA GLU A 40 -8.11 7.02 -4.53
C GLU A 40 -9.23 6.42 -3.69
N ALA A 41 -9.17 5.12 -3.43
CA ALA A 41 -10.17 4.46 -2.60
C ALA A 41 -10.07 4.84 -1.13
N GLY A 42 -8.94 5.38 -0.69
CA GLY A 42 -8.82 5.87 0.68
C GLY A 42 -8.00 5.00 1.62
N PHE A 43 -7.16 4.12 1.11
CA PHE A 43 -6.27 3.35 1.98
C PHE A 43 -5.27 4.28 2.66
N ASP A 44 -4.91 3.94 3.90
CA ASP A 44 -3.97 4.73 4.67
C ASP A 44 -2.54 4.43 4.31
N VAL A 45 -2.23 3.19 3.96
CA VAL A 45 -0.88 2.76 3.65
C VAL A 45 -0.91 1.89 2.41
N LEU A 46 0.00 2.17 1.49
CA LEU A 46 0.22 1.33 0.33
C LEU A 46 1.52 0.58 0.53
N GLN A 47 1.45 -0.73 0.59
CA GLN A 47 2.64 -1.57 0.68
C GLN A 47 3.01 -2.03 -0.72
N LEU A 48 4.08 -1.47 -1.24
CA LEU A 48 4.52 -1.74 -2.60
C LEU A 48 5.32 -3.02 -2.60
N GLU A 49 4.89 -3.98 -3.43
CA GLU A 49 5.50 -5.29 -3.47
C GLU A 49 6.38 -5.38 -4.70
N LYS A 50 7.69 -5.54 -4.49
CA LYS A 50 8.65 -5.75 -5.57
C LYS A 50 8.73 -4.59 -6.57
N PHE A 51 8.59 -3.37 -6.06
CA PHE A 51 8.79 -2.18 -6.87
C PHE A 51 10.28 -1.88 -6.97
N ALA A 52 10.72 -1.43 -8.14
CA ALA A 52 12.06 -0.85 -8.27
C ALA A 52 12.03 0.58 -7.72
N PRO A 53 13.19 1.10 -7.26
CA PRO A 53 13.19 2.48 -6.75
C PRO A 53 12.68 3.52 -7.75
N ALA A 54 12.93 3.33 -9.05
CA ALA A 54 12.41 4.27 -10.04
C ALA A 54 10.90 4.29 -10.08
N ASP A 55 10.27 3.13 -9.89
CA ASP A 55 8.82 3.05 -9.88
C ASP A 55 8.24 3.68 -8.63
N VAL A 56 8.95 3.54 -7.50
CA VAL A 56 8.53 4.22 -6.28
C VAL A 56 8.56 5.72 -6.48
N ALA A 57 9.62 6.23 -7.09
CA ALA A 57 9.73 7.67 -7.33
C ALA A 57 8.59 8.17 -8.23
N THR A 58 8.27 7.42 -9.28
CA THR A 58 7.18 7.78 -10.16
C THR A 58 5.85 7.84 -9.42
N LEU A 59 5.59 6.82 -8.61
CA LEU A 59 4.36 6.78 -7.83
C LEU A 59 4.28 7.92 -6.84
N VAL A 60 5.37 8.18 -6.13
CA VAL A 60 5.38 9.25 -5.12
C VAL A 60 5.09 10.59 -5.77
N GLN A 61 5.66 10.83 -6.95
CA GLN A 61 5.39 12.08 -7.66
C GLN A 61 3.92 12.22 -8.01
N GLN A 62 3.30 11.13 -8.44
CA GLN A 62 1.89 11.18 -8.79
C GLN A 62 0.99 11.33 -7.57
N LEU A 63 1.40 10.78 -6.44
CA LEU A 63 0.64 10.95 -5.21
C LEU A 63 0.78 12.35 -4.63
N ALA A 64 1.88 13.02 -4.90
CA ALA A 64 2.17 14.32 -4.30
C ALA A 64 1.18 15.40 -4.70
N VAL A 65 0.50 15.25 -5.85
CA VAL A 65 -0.47 16.24 -6.31
C VAL A 65 -1.86 16.02 -5.72
N ARG A 66 -2.03 14.97 -4.93
CA ARG A 66 -3.33 14.68 -4.34
C ARG A 66 -3.50 15.44 -3.03
N PRO A 67 -4.72 15.82 -2.67
CA PRO A 67 -4.94 16.57 -1.43
C PRO A 67 -4.63 15.75 -0.19
N SER A 68 -4.78 14.44 -0.28
CA SER A 68 -4.45 13.55 0.83
C SER A 68 -3.83 12.31 0.23
N ARG A 69 -2.72 11.88 0.78
CA ARG A 69 -2.02 10.75 0.20
C ARG A 69 -1.68 9.74 1.27
N PRO A 70 -1.64 8.46 0.88
CA PRO A 70 -1.28 7.40 1.82
C PRO A 70 0.21 7.39 2.10
N VAL A 71 0.56 6.71 3.16
CA VAL A 71 1.95 6.38 3.45
C VAL A 71 2.41 5.33 2.47
N VAL A 72 3.61 5.48 1.95
CA VAL A 72 4.19 4.53 1.01
C VAL A 72 5.21 3.67 1.73
N ALA A 73 4.94 2.38 1.79
CA ALA A 73 5.83 1.39 2.37
C ALA A 73 6.32 0.47 1.26
N VAL A 74 7.58 0.09 1.32
CA VAL A 74 8.15 -0.82 0.32
C VAL A 74 8.50 -2.14 1.00
N ALA A 75 8.10 -3.23 0.38
CA ALA A 75 8.37 -4.57 0.88
C ALA A 75 8.83 -5.45 -0.28
N GLY A 76 9.41 -6.59 0.07
CA GLY A 76 9.83 -7.53 -0.96
C GLY A 76 11.13 -7.11 -1.63
N GLY A 77 12.25 -7.61 -1.11
CA GLY A 77 13.55 -7.34 -1.72
C GLY A 77 14.28 -6.15 -1.12
N VAL A 78 13.79 -5.58 -0.04
CA VAL A 78 14.50 -4.50 0.62
C VAL A 78 15.61 -5.07 1.48
N ASN A 79 16.81 -4.53 1.34
CA ASN A 79 17.96 -4.96 2.11
C ASN A 79 18.87 -3.76 2.36
N ALA A 80 19.98 -3.99 3.07
CA ALA A 80 20.87 -2.90 3.43
C ALA A 80 21.47 -2.23 2.19
N GLY A 81 21.63 -2.99 1.11
CA GLY A 81 22.27 -2.46 -0.09
C GLY A 81 21.38 -1.53 -0.92
N ASN A 82 20.06 -1.68 -0.80
CA ASN A 82 19.15 -0.87 -1.62
C ASN A 82 18.23 0.02 -0.78
N ALA A 83 18.33 -0.05 0.55
CA ALA A 83 17.42 0.72 1.40
C ALA A 83 17.52 2.22 1.13
N ALA A 84 18.74 2.73 0.94
CA ALA A 84 18.92 4.16 0.69
C ALA A 84 18.23 4.59 -0.61
N ALA A 85 18.31 3.75 -1.65
CA ALA A 85 17.67 4.09 -2.91
C ALA A 85 16.16 4.19 -2.78
N TYR A 86 15.56 3.29 -2.01
CA TYR A 86 14.13 3.35 -1.78
C TYR A 86 13.74 4.56 -0.95
N ALA A 87 14.54 4.88 0.05
CA ALA A 87 14.26 6.06 0.86
C ALA A 87 14.37 7.34 0.04
N GLU A 88 15.37 7.42 -0.82
CA GLU A 88 15.53 8.59 -1.69
C GLU A 88 14.41 8.69 -2.70
N ALA A 89 13.84 7.57 -3.11
CA ALA A 89 12.70 7.58 -4.03
C ALA A 89 11.43 8.09 -3.38
N GLY A 90 11.40 8.15 -2.05
CA GLY A 90 10.25 8.70 -1.34
C GLY A 90 9.50 7.70 -0.49
N ALA A 91 10.01 6.48 -0.35
CA ALA A 91 9.38 5.51 0.54
C ALA A 91 9.52 5.97 1.98
N GLU A 92 8.43 5.91 2.71
CA GLU A 92 8.41 6.36 4.09
C GLU A 92 8.65 5.23 5.07
N VAL A 93 8.37 4.00 4.65
CA VAL A 93 8.56 2.81 5.47
C VAL A 93 9.21 1.74 4.62
N LEU A 94 10.23 1.10 5.16
CA LEU A 94 10.87 -0.02 4.49
C LEU A 94 10.62 -1.26 5.33
N VAL A 95 10.02 -2.28 4.71
CA VAL A 95 9.65 -3.50 5.41
C VAL A 95 10.65 -4.57 5.07
N THR A 96 11.35 -5.06 6.09
CA THR A 96 12.30 -6.15 5.91
C THR A 96 11.56 -7.47 5.94
N SER A 97 12.28 -8.54 5.61
CA SER A 97 11.68 -9.86 5.60
C SER A 97 11.59 -10.49 6.99
N ALA A 98 11.99 -9.77 8.04
CA ALA A 98 11.91 -10.30 9.39
C ALA A 98 10.46 -10.57 9.77
N PRO A 99 10.18 -11.65 10.49
CA PRO A 99 8.81 -11.94 10.87
C PRO A 99 8.26 -10.88 11.81
N TYR A 100 6.98 -10.64 11.69
CA TYR A 100 6.30 -9.73 12.59
C TYR A 100 6.09 -10.42 13.92
N MET A 101 6.51 -9.75 14.99
CA MET A 101 6.48 -10.36 16.31
C MET A 101 5.46 -9.75 17.24
N GLY A 102 4.89 -8.64 16.90
CA GLY A 102 3.99 -7.96 17.81
C GLY A 102 2.53 -8.17 17.44
N LYS A 103 1.66 -7.63 18.28
CA LYS A 103 0.25 -7.66 18.02
C LYS A 103 -0.07 -6.66 16.91
N PRO A 104 -0.78 -7.06 15.88
CA PRO A 104 -1.06 -6.11 14.79
C PRO A 104 -1.98 -5.00 15.25
N ARG A 105 -1.61 -3.78 14.95
CA ARG A 105 -2.44 -2.60 15.22
C ARG A 105 -3.17 -2.14 13.97
N ASP A 106 -2.69 -2.55 12.83
CA ASP A 106 -3.23 -2.14 11.54
C ASP A 106 -3.89 -3.33 10.88
N VAL A 107 -4.81 -3.04 9.98
CA VAL A 107 -5.48 -4.07 9.20
C VAL A 107 -4.91 -4.06 7.80
N GLN A 108 -4.35 -5.19 7.40
CA GLN A 108 -3.84 -5.35 6.05
C GLN A 108 -4.93 -5.97 5.19
N VAL A 109 -5.26 -5.30 4.11
CA VAL A 109 -6.25 -5.78 3.17
C VAL A 109 -5.52 -6.26 1.93
N ARG A 110 -5.72 -7.52 1.59
CA ARG A 110 -5.10 -8.11 0.44
C ARG A 110 -6.15 -8.33 -0.62
N ILE A 111 -6.00 -7.62 -1.72
CA ILE A 111 -6.96 -7.71 -2.81
C ILE A 111 -6.30 -8.45 -3.95
N THR A 112 -6.81 -9.66 -4.20
CA THR A 112 -6.24 -10.54 -5.20
C THR A 112 -7.15 -10.58 -6.41
N ARG A 113 -6.58 -10.34 -7.57
CA ARG A 113 -7.33 -10.49 -8.80
C ARG A 113 -7.32 -11.93 -9.23
N ALA A 114 -8.48 -12.41 -9.55
CA ALA A 114 -8.59 -13.75 -10.12
C ALA A 114 -8.52 -13.61 -11.62
N ASN A 115 -7.47 -14.05 -12.19
CA ASN A 115 -7.34 -14.00 -13.64
C ASN A 115 -7.02 -15.32 -14.15
#